data_069d63561037960cdd520c53006e531a
#
_entry.id   069d63561037960cdd520c53006e531a
#
_cell.length_a   1.000
_cell.length_b   1.000
_cell.length_c   1.000
_cell.angle_alpha   90.00
_cell.angle_beta   90.00
_cell.angle_gamma   90.00
#
_symmetry.space_group_name_H-M   'P 1'
#
loop_
_entity.id
_entity.type
_entity.pdbx_description
1 polymer ?
#
loop_
_entity_poly.entity_id
_entity_poly.type
_entity_poly.pdbx_seq_one_letter_code
_entity_poly.pdbx_strand_id
1 'polypeptide(L)'
;ADAVDVMAGLPWELKMPKVIGVKLTGKLNGWTSCKDVILWVAGQLTVKGGTGAIVEYFGEGADSMSATGKGTVCNMGAEIGATCSIFAYDEKMSAYLASTGRAEVAKLADGIKDNLRPDAEVMADPKKYYDQVLELDLTTLEPYVNGPFTPDLATPISKMAEAVKAND
;
A
#
# COMPACT_ATOMS: atom_id res chain seq x y z
N ALA A 1 -22.78 -4.95 -14.01
CA ALA A 1 -24.01 -4.56 -13.31
C ALA A 1 -23.82 -3.14 -12.74
N ASP A 2 -22.93 -2.90 -11.83
CA ASP A 2 -22.75 -1.63 -11.11
C ASP A 2 -22.51 -0.42 -12.02
N ALA A 3 -21.76 -0.59 -13.11
CA ALA A 3 -21.53 0.49 -14.07
C ALA A 3 -22.81 0.98 -14.74
N VAL A 4 -23.76 0.10 -15.03
CA VAL A 4 -25.05 0.44 -15.62
C VAL A 4 -25.90 1.24 -14.62
N ASP A 5 -25.90 0.85 -13.37
CA ASP A 5 -26.66 1.53 -12.30
C ASP A 5 -26.11 2.96 -12.11
N VAL A 6 -24.79 3.11 -12.04
CA VAL A 6 -24.13 4.44 -11.96
C VAL A 6 -24.41 5.29 -13.20
N MET A 7 -24.39 4.72 -14.42
CA MET A 7 -24.73 5.43 -15.65
C MET A 7 -26.20 5.85 -15.70
N ALA A 8 -27.09 5.09 -15.06
CA ALA A 8 -28.50 5.42 -14.91
C ALA A 8 -28.79 6.43 -13.79
N GLY A 9 -27.76 6.92 -13.07
CA GLY A 9 -27.89 7.84 -11.97
C GLY A 9 -28.38 7.21 -10.66
N LEU A 10 -28.31 5.89 -10.56
CA LEU A 10 -28.63 5.18 -9.31
C LEU A 10 -27.44 5.22 -8.36
N PRO A 11 -27.69 5.18 -7.04
CA PRO A 11 -26.63 5.07 -6.05
C PRO A 11 -25.79 3.80 -6.24
N TRP A 12 -24.48 3.93 -6.14
CA TRP A 12 -23.60 2.77 -6.10
C TRP A 12 -23.55 2.22 -4.67
N GLU A 13 -24.09 1.04 -4.48
CA GLU A 13 -24.05 0.33 -3.20
C GLU A 13 -22.76 -0.45 -3.05
N LEU A 14 -21.89 -0.01 -2.16
CA LEU A 14 -20.64 -0.69 -1.84
C LEU A 14 -20.77 -1.40 -0.49
N LYS A 15 -20.50 -2.72 -0.50
CA LYS A 15 -20.40 -3.47 0.76
C LYS A 15 -19.25 -2.89 1.59
N MET A 16 -19.49 -2.64 2.90
CA MET A 16 -18.43 -2.15 3.80
C MET A 16 -17.19 -3.06 3.70
N PRO A 17 -16.04 -2.54 3.26
CA PRO A 17 -14.83 -3.34 3.11
C PRO A 17 -14.22 -3.65 4.47
N LYS A 18 -13.45 -4.72 4.53
CA LYS A 18 -12.49 -4.95 5.62
C LYS A 18 -11.35 -3.95 5.52
N VAL A 19 -10.64 -3.74 6.62
CA VAL A 19 -9.44 -2.91 6.62
C VAL A 19 -8.23 -3.75 7.03
N ILE A 20 -7.24 -3.81 6.14
CA ILE A 20 -5.96 -4.49 6.38
C ILE A 20 -4.92 -3.41 6.67
N GLY A 21 -4.35 -3.43 7.87
CA GLY A 21 -3.25 -2.55 8.24
C GLY A 21 -1.90 -3.16 7.87
N VAL A 22 -1.05 -2.40 7.19
CA VAL A 22 0.34 -2.77 6.90
C VAL A 22 1.26 -1.82 7.64
N LYS A 23 1.79 -2.28 8.78
CA LYS A 23 2.74 -1.53 9.59
C LYS A 23 4.14 -1.64 8.98
N LEU A 24 4.69 -0.50 8.61
CA LEU A 24 6.03 -0.37 8.08
C LEU A 24 6.95 0.30 9.10
N THR A 25 8.04 -0.36 9.46
CA THR A 25 9.06 0.17 10.36
C THR A 25 10.41 0.33 9.64
N GLY A 26 11.34 1.05 10.23
CA GLY A 26 12.65 1.26 9.65
C GLY A 26 12.65 2.07 8.35
N LYS A 27 13.64 1.84 7.50
CA LYS A 27 13.82 2.54 6.22
C LYS A 27 14.34 1.60 5.15
N LEU A 28 13.94 1.84 3.90
CA LEU A 28 14.54 1.17 2.74
C LEU A 28 16.04 1.42 2.68
N ASN A 29 16.80 0.41 2.34
CA ASN A 29 18.25 0.48 2.25
C ASN A 29 18.79 -0.24 0.98
N GLY A 30 20.06 0.00 0.67
CA GLY A 30 20.74 -0.64 -0.45
C GLY A 30 20.01 -0.43 -1.78
N TRP A 31 19.64 -1.51 -2.44
CA TRP A 31 18.94 -1.52 -3.73
C TRP A 31 17.43 -1.74 -3.61
N THR A 32 16.89 -1.76 -2.37
CA THR A 32 15.45 -1.89 -2.16
C THR A 32 14.69 -0.63 -2.58
N SER A 33 13.49 -0.85 -3.07
CA SER A 33 12.58 0.20 -3.53
C SER A 33 11.19 0.03 -2.93
N CYS A 34 10.33 1.03 -3.10
CA CYS A 34 8.92 0.90 -2.70
C CYS A 34 8.20 -0.22 -3.46
N LYS A 35 8.71 -0.62 -4.64
CA LYS A 35 8.18 -1.75 -5.38
C LYS A 35 8.36 -3.06 -4.62
N ASP A 36 9.49 -3.24 -3.94
CA ASP A 36 9.75 -4.46 -3.15
C ASP A 36 8.81 -4.59 -1.97
N VAL A 37 8.36 -3.47 -1.40
CA VAL A 37 7.34 -3.47 -0.33
C VAL A 37 6.04 -4.10 -0.81
N ILE A 38 5.51 -3.65 -1.96
CA ILE A 38 4.25 -4.20 -2.46
C ILE A 38 4.41 -5.62 -3.02
N LEU A 39 5.59 -5.99 -3.52
CA LEU A 39 5.88 -7.38 -3.90
C LEU A 39 5.86 -8.28 -2.68
N TRP A 40 6.46 -7.86 -1.57
CA TRP A 40 6.37 -8.58 -0.31
C TRP A 40 4.93 -8.72 0.18
N VAL A 41 4.14 -7.62 0.15
CA VAL A 41 2.71 -7.65 0.54
C VAL A 41 1.92 -8.60 -0.35
N ALA A 42 2.17 -8.60 -1.67
CA ALA A 42 1.54 -9.52 -2.59
C ALA A 42 1.85 -10.98 -2.26
N GLY A 43 3.10 -11.27 -1.88
CA GLY A 43 3.49 -12.60 -1.40
C GLY A 43 2.79 -13.03 -0.11
N GLN A 44 2.39 -12.09 0.76
CA GLN A 44 1.66 -12.40 1.99
C GLN A 44 0.15 -12.54 1.77
N LEU A 45 -0.45 -11.67 0.97
CA LEU A 45 -1.91 -11.61 0.76
C LEU A 45 -2.39 -12.47 -0.40
N THR A 46 -1.50 -12.81 -1.33
CA THR A 46 -1.83 -13.41 -2.63
C THR A 46 -2.67 -12.47 -3.52
N VAL A 47 -2.98 -12.88 -4.74
CA VAL A 47 -3.80 -12.10 -5.71
C VAL A 47 -5.27 -11.92 -5.28
N LYS A 48 -5.71 -12.57 -4.20
CA LYS A 48 -7.09 -12.53 -3.71
C LYS A 48 -7.24 -12.04 -2.28
N GLY A 49 -6.14 -11.90 -1.55
CA GLY A 49 -6.18 -11.60 -0.11
C GLY A 49 -6.71 -10.21 0.21
N GLY A 50 -6.58 -9.25 -0.71
CA GLY A 50 -7.14 -7.92 -0.59
C GLY A 50 -8.59 -7.78 -1.08
N THR A 51 -9.23 -8.86 -1.57
CA THR A 51 -10.58 -8.79 -2.12
C THR A 51 -11.59 -8.32 -1.09
N GLY A 52 -12.30 -7.23 -1.40
CA GLY A 52 -13.27 -6.61 -0.49
C GLY A 52 -12.62 -5.94 0.72
N ALA A 53 -11.34 -5.57 0.60
CA ALA A 53 -10.62 -4.87 1.65
C ALA A 53 -10.01 -3.54 1.16
N ILE A 54 -9.81 -2.63 2.09
CA ILE A 54 -8.95 -1.45 1.97
C ILE A 54 -7.63 -1.80 2.65
N VAL A 55 -6.50 -1.47 2.01
CA VAL A 55 -5.17 -1.67 2.60
C VAL A 55 -4.61 -0.33 3.04
N GLU A 56 -4.38 -0.16 4.33
CA GLU A 56 -3.82 1.05 4.91
C GLU A 56 -2.38 0.82 5.36
N TYR A 57 -1.47 1.64 4.83
CA TYR A 57 -0.04 1.60 5.16
C TYR A 57 0.30 2.67 6.19
N PHE A 58 0.92 2.30 7.29
CA PHE A 58 1.20 3.20 8.41
C PHE A 58 2.54 2.88 9.08
N GLY A 59 2.95 3.75 10.01
CA GLY A 59 4.19 3.63 10.76
C GLY A 59 5.35 4.45 10.15
N GLU A 60 6.46 4.52 10.87
CA GLU A 60 7.62 5.36 10.52
C GLU A 60 8.24 5.00 9.17
N GLY A 61 8.17 3.73 8.77
CA GLY A 61 8.61 3.26 7.47
C GLY A 61 7.77 3.86 6.34
N ALA A 62 6.44 3.94 6.51
CA ALA A 62 5.54 4.59 5.57
C ALA A 62 5.84 6.10 5.46
N ASP A 63 6.09 6.77 6.57
CA ASP A 63 6.48 8.18 6.62
C ASP A 63 7.84 8.43 5.96
N SER A 64 8.71 7.43 5.92
CA SER A 64 10.03 7.55 5.26
C SER A 64 9.97 7.59 3.73
N MET A 65 8.89 7.07 3.11
CA MET A 65 8.73 6.96 1.66
C MET A 65 8.43 8.31 0.99
N SER A 66 8.86 8.45 -0.27
CA SER A 66 8.46 9.59 -1.13
C SER A 66 7.01 9.46 -1.56
N ALA A 67 6.38 10.57 -1.99
CA ALA A 67 5.02 10.57 -2.53
C ALA A 67 4.87 9.61 -3.73
N THR A 68 5.83 9.61 -4.65
CA THR A 68 5.86 8.70 -5.81
C THR A 68 6.09 7.25 -5.40
N GLY A 69 6.87 7.00 -4.34
CA GLY A 69 7.06 5.67 -3.76
C GLY A 69 5.77 5.11 -3.18
N LYS A 70 5.03 5.91 -2.40
CA LYS A 70 3.69 5.55 -1.91
C LYS A 70 2.73 5.26 -3.08
N GLY A 71 2.77 6.09 -4.13
CA GLY A 71 2.02 5.85 -5.37
C GLY A 71 2.36 4.52 -6.05
N THR A 72 3.64 4.11 -6.06
CA THR A 72 4.07 2.80 -6.58
C THR A 72 3.46 1.64 -5.78
N VAL A 73 3.43 1.75 -4.46
CA VAL A 73 2.79 0.73 -3.61
C VAL A 73 1.29 0.66 -3.87
N CYS A 74 0.60 1.80 -3.87
CA CYS A 74 -0.85 1.85 -4.12
C CYS A 74 -1.24 1.34 -5.51
N ASN A 75 -0.43 1.62 -6.54
CA ASN A 75 -0.68 1.19 -7.91
C ASN A 75 -0.83 -0.34 -8.02
N MET A 76 -0.01 -1.09 -7.31
CA MET A 76 -0.06 -2.56 -7.33
C MET A 76 -1.09 -3.16 -6.34
N GLY A 77 -1.89 -2.32 -5.67
CA GLY A 77 -2.99 -2.78 -4.83
C GLY A 77 -4.07 -3.55 -5.61
N ALA A 78 -4.22 -3.25 -6.91
CA ALA A 78 -5.14 -3.97 -7.79
C ALA A 78 -4.76 -5.44 -7.96
N GLU A 79 -3.48 -5.78 -8.04
CA GLU A 79 -2.97 -7.15 -8.23
C GLU A 79 -3.21 -8.05 -7.01
N ILE A 80 -3.39 -7.47 -5.84
CA ILE A 80 -3.82 -8.21 -4.63
C ILE A 80 -5.33 -8.21 -4.42
N GLY A 81 -6.09 -7.61 -5.35
CA GLY A 81 -7.54 -7.53 -5.32
C GLY A 81 -8.10 -6.47 -4.35
N ALA A 82 -7.27 -5.58 -3.82
CA ALA A 82 -7.70 -4.55 -2.89
C ALA A 82 -8.67 -3.55 -3.54
N THR A 83 -9.71 -3.14 -2.81
CA THR A 83 -10.66 -2.10 -3.22
C THR A 83 -9.94 -0.75 -3.38
N CYS A 84 -9.08 -0.41 -2.41
CA CYS A 84 -8.14 0.71 -2.51
C CYS A 84 -6.95 0.50 -1.57
N SER A 85 -5.93 1.34 -1.74
CA SER A 85 -4.75 1.41 -0.87
C SER A 85 -4.54 2.84 -0.41
N ILE A 86 -4.19 3.03 0.87
CA ILE A 86 -4.14 4.35 1.51
C ILE A 86 -2.82 4.53 2.24
N PHE A 87 -2.24 5.72 2.11
CA PHE A 87 -1.19 6.25 2.97
C PHE A 87 -1.66 7.57 3.60
N ALA A 88 -1.20 7.84 4.80
CA ALA A 88 -1.39 9.15 5.42
C ALA A 88 -0.76 10.27 4.59
N TYR A 89 -1.42 11.42 4.57
CA TYR A 89 -0.89 12.65 3.97
C TYR A 89 0.29 13.18 4.79
N ASP A 90 1.33 13.64 4.10
CA ASP A 90 2.53 14.20 4.70
C ASP A 90 3.13 15.35 3.88
N GLU A 91 4.19 15.94 4.40
CA GLU A 91 4.91 17.06 3.79
C GLU A 91 5.53 16.70 2.43
N LYS A 92 5.90 15.43 2.20
CA LYS A 92 6.42 14.96 0.90
C LYS A 92 5.31 14.94 -0.16
N MET A 93 4.07 14.62 0.23
CA MET A 93 2.91 14.72 -0.65
C MET A 93 2.57 16.18 -0.95
N SER A 94 2.64 17.08 0.05
CA SER A 94 2.49 18.52 -0.15
C SER A 94 3.51 19.05 -1.15
N ALA A 95 4.78 18.76 -0.94
CA ALA A 95 5.87 19.16 -1.83
C ALA A 95 5.70 18.61 -3.27
N TYR A 96 5.27 17.35 -3.39
CA TYR A 96 4.99 16.74 -4.70
C TYR A 96 3.83 17.43 -5.42
N LEU A 97 2.73 17.72 -4.73
CA LEU A 97 1.61 18.46 -5.30
C LEU A 97 2.06 19.85 -5.79
N ALA A 98 2.80 20.57 -4.96
CA ALA A 98 3.30 21.90 -5.32
C ALA A 98 4.22 21.86 -6.55
N SER A 99 5.17 20.91 -6.60
CA SER A 99 6.13 20.76 -7.71
C SER A 99 5.50 20.33 -9.03
N THR A 100 4.30 19.75 -8.96
CA THR A 100 3.53 19.29 -10.13
C THR A 100 2.39 20.21 -10.54
N GLY A 101 2.46 21.48 -10.16
CA GLY A 101 1.49 22.52 -10.56
C GLY A 101 0.16 22.47 -9.79
N ARG A 102 0.12 21.82 -8.63
CA ARG A 102 -1.09 21.67 -7.78
C ARG A 102 -0.92 22.30 -6.40
N ALA A 103 -0.22 23.45 -6.33
CA ALA A 103 0.07 24.14 -5.08
C ALA A 103 -1.19 24.52 -4.28
N GLU A 104 -2.28 24.91 -4.96
CA GLU A 104 -3.54 25.24 -4.27
C GLU A 104 -4.16 23.98 -3.61
N VAL A 105 -4.04 22.81 -4.24
CA VAL A 105 -4.48 21.54 -3.65
C VAL A 105 -3.63 21.19 -2.43
N ALA A 106 -2.30 21.37 -2.52
CA ALA A 106 -1.40 21.18 -1.38
C ALA A 106 -1.81 22.07 -0.20
N LYS A 107 -2.07 23.36 -0.45
CA LYS A 107 -2.51 24.31 0.58
C LYS A 107 -3.83 23.91 1.25
N LEU A 108 -4.80 23.39 0.49
CA LEU A 108 -6.06 22.88 1.05
C LEU A 108 -5.80 21.66 1.95
N ALA A 109 -5.00 20.70 1.47
CA ALA A 109 -4.66 19.49 2.23
C ALA A 109 -3.86 19.81 3.50
N ASP A 110 -2.91 20.76 3.43
CA ASP A 110 -2.14 21.22 4.59
C ASP A 110 -3.04 21.84 5.67
N GLY A 111 -4.13 22.51 5.25
CA GLY A 111 -5.12 23.10 6.16
C GLY A 111 -5.93 22.08 6.96
N ILE A 112 -5.99 20.83 6.52
CA ILE A 112 -6.74 19.75 7.16
C ILE A 112 -5.89 18.50 7.43
N LYS A 113 -4.56 18.64 7.42
CA LYS A 113 -3.61 17.53 7.49
C LYS A 113 -3.83 16.62 8.68
N ASP A 114 -4.31 17.14 9.80
CA ASP A 114 -4.57 16.37 11.01
C ASP A 114 -5.74 15.38 10.84
N ASN A 115 -6.65 15.65 9.90
CA ASN A 115 -7.75 14.76 9.53
C ASN A 115 -7.36 13.75 8.43
N LEU A 116 -6.14 13.84 7.89
CA LEU A 116 -5.61 12.98 6.82
C LEU A 116 -4.56 12.01 7.34
N ARG A 117 -4.68 11.61 8.58
CA ARG A 117 -3.79 10.68 9.30
C ARG A 117 -4.61 9.61 10.01
N PRO A 118 -4.01 8.44 10.32
CA PRO A 118 -4.63 7.47 11.21
C PRO A 118 -4.88 8.08 12.59
N ASP A 119 -5.98 7.69 13.22
CA ASP A 119 -6.29 8.10 14.57
C ASP A 119 -5.26 7.57 15.59
N ALA A 120 -5.00 8.35 16.64
CA ALA A 120 -3.99 8.01 17.64
C ALA A 120 -4.28 6.66 18.34
N GLU A 121 -5.56 6.34 18.53
CA GLU A 121 -6.00 5.08 19.13
C GLU A 121 -5.71 3.88 18.23
N VAL A 122 -5.86 4.04 16.91
CA VAL A 122 -5.52 3.01 15.91
C VAL A 122 -4.02 2.75 15.93
N MET A 123 -3.22 3.80 16.03
CA MET A 123 -1.76 3.69 16.12
C MET A 123 -1.29 3.03 17.41
N ALA A 124 -2.01 3.25 18.52
CA ALA A 124 -1.68 2.65 19.83
C ALA A 124 -1.99 1.15 19.88
N ASP A 125 -3.09 0.71 19.26
CA ASP A 125 -3.50 -0.71 19.24
C ASP A 125 -4.10 -1.08 17.87
N PRO A 126 -3.27 -1.24 16.82
CA PRO A 126 -3.74 -1.54 15.48
C PRO A 126 -4.59 -2.81 15.39
N LYS A 127 -4.27 -3.83 16.19
CA LYS A 127 -4.97 -5.13 16.16
C LYS A 127 -6.42 -5.07 16.62
N LYS A 128 -6.79 -4.00 17.33
CA LYS A 128 -8.16 -3.75 17.76
C LYS A 128 -9.03 -3.18 16.64
N TYR A 129 -8.43 -2.46 15.69
CA TYR A 129 -9.15 -1.66 14.70
C TYR A 129 -9.08 -2.22 13.28
N TYR A 130 -7.98 -2.92 12.94
CA TYR A 130 -7.84 -3.59 11.65
C TYR A 130 -8.32 -5.04 11.72
N ASP A 131 -8.97 -5.52 10.66
CA ASP A 131 -9.35 -6.93 10.52
C ASP A 131 -8.12 -7.86 10.41
N GLN A 132 -7.03 -7.32 9.85
CA GLN A 132 -5.73 -7.99 9.76
C GLN A 132 -4.61 -6.96 9.85
N VAL A 133 -3.51 -7.33 10.47
CA VAL A 133 -2.29 -6.51 10.53
C VAL A 133 -1.11 -7.31 9.98
N LEU A 134 -0.42 -6.75 8.98
CA LEU A 134 0.88 -7.20 8.52
C LEU A 134 1.95 -6.26 9.07
N GLU A 135 3.11 -6.80 9.43
CA GLU A 135 4.24 -6.01 9.92
C GLU A 135 5.47 -6.30 9.06
N LEU A 136 6.12 -5.25 8.57
CA LEU A 136 7.33 -5.33 7.74
C LEU A 136 8.37 -4.32 8.23
N ASP A 137 9.54 -4.81 8.59
CA ASP A 137 10.71 -3.97 8.84
C ASP A 137 11.47 -3.75 7.51
N LEU A 138 11.41 -2.52 7.03
CA LEU A 138 12.05 -2.11 5.77
C LEU A 138 13.59 -2.26 5.80
N THR A 139 14.19 -2.30 6.99
CA THR A 139 15.64 -2.47 7.13
C THR A 139 16.09 -3.88 6.77
N THR A 140 15.20 -4.85 6.88
CA THR A 140 15.46 -6.26 6.56
C THR A 140 14.98 -6.66 5.17
N LEU A 141 14.24 -5.76 4.49
CA LEU A 141 13.74 -6.00 3.15
C LEU A 141 14.91 -6.07 2.16
N GLU A 142 14.87 -7.04 1.29
CA GLU A 142 15.75 -7.16 0.14
C GLU A 142 14.97 -6.98 -1.17
N PRO A 143 15.62 -6.77 -2.33
CA PRO A 143 14.92 -6.72 -3.60
C PRO A 143 14.16 -8.02 -3.90
N TYR A 144 12.96 -7.89 -4.45
CA TYR A 144 12.07 -9.00 -4.80
C TYR A 144 11.86 -9.08 -6.32
N VAL A 145 11.64 -10.30 -6.79
CA VAL A 145 11.18 -10.60 -8.15
C VAL A 145 9.84 -11.30 -8.05
N ASN A 146 8.87 -10.88 -8.85
CA ASN A 146 7.57 -11.55 -8.92
C ASN A 146 7.44 -12.38 -10.20
N GLY A 147 6.63 -13.45 -10.13
CA GLY A 147 6.47 -14.42 -11.21
C GLY A 147 7.43 -15.60 -11.11
N PRO A 148 7.35 -16.52 -12.11
CA PRO A 148 6.51 -16.45 -13.32
C PRO A 148 5.02 -16.68 -13.03
N PHE A 149 4.19 -16.38 -14.03
CA PHE A 149 2.75 -16.65 -14.13
C PHE A 149 1.83 -15.81 -13.21
N THR A 150 2.22 -15.48 -12.00
CA THR A 150 1.37 -14.74 -11.05
C THR A 150 2.19 -13.71 -10.27
N PRO A 151 1.63 -12.50 -10.00
CA PRO A 151 2.36 -11.44 -9.30
C PRO A 151 2.58 -11.71 -7.81
N ASP A 152 1.88 -12.65 -7.20
CA ASP A 152 2.02 -13.02 -5.80
C ASP A 152 3.09 -14.09 -5.55
N LEU A 153 3.66 -14.66 -6.60
CA LEU A 153 4.89 -15.44 -6.48
C LEU A 153 6.07 -14.47 -6.31
N ALA A 154 6.24 -14.00 -5.09
CA ALA A 154 7.24 -13.00 -4.72
C ALA A 154 8.48 -13.69 -4.13
N THR A 155 9.57 -13.68 -4.88
CA THR A 155 10.83 -14.33 -4.50
C THR A 155 11.87 -13.27 -4.13
N PRO A 156 12.42 -13.29 -2.90
CA PRO A 156 13.54 -12.43 -2.56
C PRO A 156 14.79 -12.81 -3.40
N ILE A 157 15.59 -11.81 -3.77
CA ILE A 157 16.73 -11.98 -4.66
C ILE A 157 17.72 -13.04 -4.16
N SER A 158 17.90 -13.14 -2.84
CA SER A 158 18.75 -14.16 -2.20
C SER A 158 18.29 -15.59 -2.44
N LYS A 159 17.00 -15.79 -2.79
CA LYS A 159 16.38 -17.11 -3.02
C LYS A 159 16.17 -17.45 -4.50
N MET A 160 16.60 -16.58 -5.42
CA MET A 160 16.36 -16.78 -6.85
C MET A 160 16.95 -18.08 -7.40
N ALA A 161 18.16 -18.48 -6.97
CA ALA A 161 18.79 -19.71 -7.43
C ALA A 161 18.00 -20.96 -7.03
N GLU A 162 17.35 -20.95 -5.86
CA GLU A 162 16.48 -22.01 -5.38
C GLU A 162 15.15 -22.02 -6.15
N ALA A 163 14.58 -20.83 -6.37
CA ALA A 163 13.33 -20.67 -7.10
C ALA A 163 13.43 -21.12 -8.57
N VAL A 164 14.54 -20.83 -9.24
CA VAL A 164 14.80 -21.30 -10.62
C VAL A 164 14.80 -22.82 -10.67
N LYS A 165 15.52 -23.49 -9.76
CA LYS A 165 15.57 -24.95 -9.71
C LYS A 165 14.23 -25.62 -9.40
N ALA A 166 13.34 -24.92 -8.69
CA ALA A 166 12.02 -25.44 -8.34
C ALA A 166 11.00 -25.29 -9.48
N ASN A 167 11.28 -24.42 -10.47
CA ASN A 167 10.38 -24.11 -11.58
C ASN A 167 10.92 -24.55 -12.96
N ASP A 168 12.05 -25.26 -12.99
CA ASP A 168 12.56 -25.98 -14.15
C ASP A 168 11.85 -27.36 -14.23
#